data_543ac95612fd3ee4164ab804041a2163
#
_entry.id   543ac95612fd3ee4164ab804041a2163
#
_cell.length_a   1.000
_cell.length_b   1.000
_cell.length_c   1.000
_cell.angle_alpha   90.00
_cell.angle_beta   90.00
_cell.angle_gamma   90.00
#
_symmetry.space_group_name_H-M   'P 1'
#
loop_
_entity.id
_entity.type
_entity.pdbx_description
1 polymer ?
#
loop_
_entity_poly.entity_id
_entity_poly.type
_entity_poly.pdbx_seq_one_letter_code
_entity_poly.pdbx_strand_id
1 'polypeptide(L)'
;MNKQVIVYTTKDCIECTMVKKVLTEEGIPFEIRNLSINSEYQKEVEKYGFMGVPVTVVGDLAVKGFTNELKELIEIAKRAD
;
A
#
# COMPACT_ATOMS: atom_id res chain seq x y z
N MET A 1 -18.71 -4.69 -4.18
CA MET A 1 -17.92 -3.43 -4.24
C MET A 1 -16.45 -3.72 -4.13
N ASN A 2 -15.67 -3.05 -4.94
CA ASN A 2 -14.21 -3.20 -4.89
C ASN A 2 -13.66 -2.54 -3.64
N LYS A 3 -12.71 -3.20 -2.99
CA LYS A 3 -11.98 -2.59 -1.89
C LYS A 3 -10.96 -1.64 -2.47
N GLN A 4 -10.87 -0.46 -1.89
CA GLN A 4 -9.88 0.52 -2.30
C GLN A 4 -8.50 0.08 -1.83
N VAL A 5 -7.52 0.17 -2.73
CA VAL A 5 -6.12 -0.14 -2.41
C VAL A 5 -5.37 1.19 -2.33
N ILE A 6 -4.68 1.39 -1.22
CA ILE A 6 -3.89 2.60 -0.98
C ILE A 6 -2.45 2.18 -0.72
N VAL A 7 -1.50 2.87 -1.37
CA VAL A 7 -0.08 2.63 -1.14
C VAL A 7 0.55 3.90 -0.59
N TYR A 8 1.04 3.83 0.63
CA TYR A 8 1.78 4.94 1.25
C TYR A 8 3.25 4.83 0.88
N THR A 9 3.79 5.89 0.32
CA THR A 9 5.16 5.91 -0.19
C THR A 9 5.91 7.15 0.28
N THR A 10 7.21 7.18 0.03
CA THR A 10 8.02 8.39 0.18
C THR A 10 8.93 8.50 -1.03
N LYS A 11 9.63 9.63 -1.11
CA LYS A 11 10.64 9.85 -2.12
C LYS A 11 11.79 8.86 -1.92
N ASP A 12 12.35 8.36 -3.03
CA ASP A 12 13.54 7.49 -3.02
C ASP A 12 13.34 6.17 -2.26
N CYS A 13 12.18 5.56 -2.40
CA CYS A 13 11.88 4.29 -1.77
C CYS A 13 11.82 3.18 -2.83
N ILE A 14 12.82 2.30 -2.83
CA ILE A 14 12.91 1.21 -3.80
C ILE A 14 11.78 0.21 -3.60
N GLU A 15 11.49 -0.15 -2.35
CA GLU A 15 10.40 -1.10 -2.07
C GLU A 15 9.05 -0.54 -2.46
N CYS A 16 8.85 0.77 -2.31
CA CYS A 16 7.63 1.42 -2.75
C CYS A 16 7.43 1.24 -4.27
N THR A 17 8.51 1.39 -5.01
CA THR A 17 8.48 1.19 -6.46
C THR A 17 8.12 -0.24 -6.81
N MET A 18 8.66 -1.21 -6.07
CA MET A 18 8.37 -2.62 -6.29
C MET A 18 6.90 -2.95 -6.01
N VAL A 19 6.34 -2.39 -4.94
CA VAL A 19 4.93 -2.58 -4.61
C VAL A 19 4.04 -2.05 -5.74
N LYS A 20 4.33 -0.84 -6.20
CA LYS A 20 3.56 -0.24 -7.29
C LYS A 20 3.63 -1.08 -8.57
N LYS A 21 4.81 -1.60 -8.86
CA LYS A 21 5.00 -2.43 -10.04
C LYS A 21 4.17 -3.70 -9.98
N VAL A 22 4.19 -4.39 -8.83
CA VAL A 22 3.43 -5.62 -8.66
C VAL A 22 1.94 -5.36 -8.79
N LEU A 23 1.42 -4.31 -8.14
CA LEU A 23 0.00 -3.98 -8.24
C LEU A 23 -0.39 -3.68 -9.68
N THR A 24 0.46 -2.97 -10.42
CA THR A 24 0.20 -2.67 -11.82
C THR A 24 0.17 -3.93 -12.66
N GLU A 25 1.11 -4.83 -12.45
CA GLU A 25 1.19 -6.09 -13.19
C GLU A 25 -0.02 -7.00 -12.90
N GLU A 26 -0.55 -6.93 -11.68
CA GLU A 26 -1.72 -7.71 -11.29
C GLU A 26 -3.04 -7.05 -11.73
N GLY A 27 -2.97 -5.89 -12.35
CA GLY A 27 -4.15 -5.19 -12.82
C GLY A 27 -5.00 -4.59 -11.71
N ILE A 28 -4.41 -4.30 -10.56
CA ILE A 28 -5.11 -3.76 -9.40
C ILE A 28 -4.96 -2.25 -9.38
N PRO A 29 -6.05 -1.49 -9.48
CA PRO A 29 -5.97 -0.03 -9.33
C PRO A 29 -5.67 0.34 -7.88
N PHE A 30 -4.86 1.37 -7.69
CA PHE A 30 -4.48 1.81 -6.36
C PHE A 30 -4.27 3.32 -6.32
N GLU A 31 -4.39 3.88 -5.11
CA GLU A 31 -4.12 5.29 -4.86
C GLU A 31 -2.75 5.42 -4.21
N ILE A 32 -1.97 6.38 -4.67
CA ILE A 32 -0.65 6.67 -4.08
C ILE A 32 -0.81 7.82 -3.09
N ARG A 33 -0.30 7.62 -1.87
CA ARG A 33 -0.24 8.69 -0.87
C ARG A 33 1.22 8.86 -0.45
N ASN A 34 1.82 9.92 -0.95
CA ASN A 34 3.25 10.20 -0.73
C ASN A 34 3.44 11.07 0.50
N LEU A 35 4.11 10.50 1.52
CA LEU A 35 4.34 11.18 2.79
C LEU A 35 5.26 12.40 2.64
N SER A 36 6.09 12.42 1.60
CA SER A 36 6.96 13.56 1.33
C SER A 36 6.18 14.78 0.85
N ILE A 37 4.98 14.57 0.32
CA ILE A 37 4.15 15.65 -0.19
C ILE A 37 3.17 16.16 0.86
N ASN A 38 2.63 15.25 1.68
CA ASN A 38 1.60 15.60 2.65
C ASN A 38 1.89 14.89 3.98
N SER A 39 2.20 15.66 5.01
CA SER A 39 2.57 15.12 6.32
C SER A 39 1.40 14.41 7.04
N GLU A 40 0.16 14.71 6.65
CA GLU A 40 -1.00 14.04 7.25
C GLU A 40 -0.98 12.55 6.95
N TYR A 41 -0.38 12.15 5.85
CA TYR A 41 -0.28 10.73 5.50
C TYR A 41 0.57 9.95 6.50
N GLN A 42 1.54 10.60 7.12
CA GLN A 42 2.33 9.96 8.18
C GLN A 42 1.44 9.54 9.35
N LYS A 43 0.48 10.38 9.72
CA LYS A 43 -0.46 10.07 10.79
C LYS A 43 -1.34 8.87 10.42
N GLU A 44 -1.71 8.76 9.16
CA GLU A 44 -2.51 7.63 8.68
C GLU A 44 -1.74 6.33 8.80
N VAL A 45 -0.46 6.35 8.41
CA VAL A 45 0.42 5.18 8.53
C VAL A 45 0.55 4.76 10.00
N GLU A 46 0.70 5.72 10.90
CA GLU A 46 0.83 5.44 12.32
C GLU A 46 -0.43 4.81 12.91
N LYS A 47 -1.60 5.14 12.39
CA LYS A 47 -2.85 4.53 12.83
C LYS A 47 -2.87 3.02 12.58
N TYR A 48 -2.18 2.57 11.55
CA TYR A 48 -2.08 1.15 11.24
C TYR A 48 -0.96 0.48 12.03
N GLY A 49 -0.25 1.22 12.86
CA GLY A 49 0.81 0.67 13.70
C GLY A 49 2.17 0.60 13.01
N PHE A 50 2.35 1.30 11.90
CA PHE A 50 3.60 1.30 11.16
C PHE A 50 4.30 2.66 11.27
N MET A 51 5.63 2.63 11.17
CA MET A 51 6.44 3.84 11.27
C MET A 51 7.19 4.17 9.97
N GLY A 52 7.04 3.37 8.95
CA GLY A 52 7.76 3.57 7.71
C GLY A 52 6.93 3.15 6.51
N VAL A 53 7.55 3.18 5.34
CA VAL A 53 6.92 2.84 4.06
C VAL A 53 7.73 1.78 3.36
N PRO A 54 7.14 1.08 2.37
CA PRO A 54 5.78 1.21 1.87
C PRO A 54 4.77 0.55 2.80
N VAL A 55 3.57 1.14 2.88
CA VAL A 55 2.45 0.51 3.56
C VAL A 55 1.33 0.35 2.55
N THR A 56 0.83 -0.87 2.39
CA THR A 56 -0.24 -1.16 1.45
C THR A 56 -1.50 -1.49 2.25
N VAL A 57 -2.59 -0.79 1.95
CA VAL A 57 -3.85 -0.95 2.66
C VAL A 57 -4.92 -1.44 1.70
N VAL A 58 -5.62 -2.49 2.10
CA VAL A 58 -6.79 -3.00 1.37
C VAL A 58 -7.94 -3.13 2.38
N GLY A 59 -8.94 -2.27 2.25
CA GLY A 59 -10.02 -2.24 3.24
C GLY A 59 -9.48 -1.91 4.63
N ASP A 60 -9.65 -2.84 5.56
CA ASP A 60 -9.18 -2.68 6.93
C ASP A 60 -7.82 -3.32 7.20
N LEU A 61 -7.25 -3.95 6.18
CA LEU A 61 -5.98 -4.67 6.31
C LEU A 61 -4.83 -3.84 5.79
N ALA A 62 -3.71 -3.89 6.49
CA ALA A 62 -2.51 -3.15 6.10
C ALA A 62 -1.27 -4.01 6.30
N VAL A 63 -0.34 -3.93 5.36
CA VAL A 63 0.96 -4.60 5.48
C VAL A 63 2.05 -3.61 5.12
N LYS A 64 3.23 -3.81 5.72
CA LYS A 64 4.39 -2.96 5.48
C LYS A 64 5.43 -3.73 4.67
N GLY A 65 6.06 -3.05 3.73
CA GLY A 65 7.17 -3.57 2.99
C GLY A 65 6.76 -4.44 1.79
N PHE A 66 7.75 -5.06 1.19
CA PHE A 66 7.55 -5.95 0.06
C PHE A 66 7.82 -7.39 0.53
N THR A 67 6.79 -8.02 1.10
CA THR A 67 6.88 -9.29 1.79
C THR A 67 5.84 -10.28 1.28
N ASN A 68 5.89 -11.50 1.82
CA ASN A 68 4.87 -12.51 1.49
C ASN A 68 3.48 -12.09 1.94
N GLU A 69 3.40 -11.30 3.02
CA GLU A 69 2.13 -10.78 3.49
C GLU A 69 1.48 -9.85 2.46
N LEU A 70 2.30 -9.12 1.71
CA LEU A 70 1.80 -8.30 0.62
C LEU A 70 1.12 -9.16 -0.45
N LYS A 71 1.69 -10.32 -0.75
CA LYS A 71 1.10 -11.23 -1.73
C LYS A 71 -0.28 -11.71 -1.29
N GLU A 72 -0.43 -12.00 -0.01
CA GLU A 72 -1.72 -12.38 0.55
C GLU A 72 -2.72 -11.25 0.44
N LEU A 73 -2.28 -10.03 0.71
CA LEU A 73 -3.13 -8.85 0.62
C LEU A 73 -3.59 -8.61 -0.82
N ILE A 74 -2.70 -8.83 -1.78
CA ILE A 74 -3.01 -8.72 -3.20
C ILE A 74 -4.10 -9.71 -3.59
N GLU A 75 -4.01 -10.95 -3.09
CA GLU A 75 -5.03 -11.96 -3.36
C GLU A 75 -6.38 -11.53 -2.81
N ILE A 76 -6.40 -10.92 -1.62
CA ILE A 76 -7.63 -10.41 -1.03
C ILE A 76 -8.22 -9.30 -1.90
N ALA A 77 -7.37 -8.41 -2.40
CA ALA A 77 -7.81 -7.32 -3.27
C ALA A 77 -8.42 -7.85 -4.56
N LYS A 78 -7.86 -8.92 -5.12
CA LYS A 78 -8.38 -9.53 -6.34
C LYS A 78 -9.72 -10.20 -6.13
N ARG A 79 -9.99 -10.68 -4.92
CA ARG A 79 -11.24 -11.35 -4.58
C ARG A 79 -12.34 -10.38 -4.18
N ALA A 80 -12.02 -9.10 -4.03
CA ALA A 80 -12.95 -8.12 -3.50
C ALA A 80 -14.04 -7.69 -4.48
N ASP A 81 -13.98 -8.14 -5.69
CA ASP A 81 -14.97 -7.80 -6.71
C ASP A 81 -16.28 -8.59 -6.58
#